data_51d75d07174c1e46453aa648609289f7
#
_entry.id   51d75d07174c1e46453aa648609289f7
#
_cell.length_a   1.000
_cell.length_b   1.000
_cell.length_c   1.000
_cell.angle_alpha   90.00
_cell.angle_beta   90.00
_cell.angle_gamma   90.00
#
_symmetry.space_group_name_H-M   'P 1'
#
loop_
_entity.id
_entity.type
_entity.pdbx_description
1 polymer ?
#
loop_
_entity_poly.entity_id
_entity_poly.type
_entity_poly.pdbx_seq_one_letter_code
_entity_poly.pdbx_strand_id
1 'polypeptide(L)'
;LRIGLATTVLAGSSLMLAGELDFLIFLGFLFAAARLYDPLGMVLQNIAATFSAKLKIERMRAIQEQPVQEGTEQFQPEHYDIVFDHVNFSYHDGEGVLDDVSFTAKQGEVTALIGPSGGGKSTACKLAARFWDVNGGKITLGGTDISGVDPEALLKHYAMVFQDVVLFRDTVMENIRLGRRNATDEEVLAAAKAAQCDAFIRRLPEGYQTVIGENGSTLSGGERQRISIARALLKDAPVILLDEATASLDVENESAVQAALSQLVRRKTVLIIAHRMRTVAGADHIVVLENGKVIQQGSPDQLMRQGGLYRHMTELQKESSDWKLERS
;
A
#
# COMPACT_ATOMS: atom_id res chain seq x y z
N LEU A 1 6.19 47.68 -15.68
CA LEU A 1 5.30 48.83 -15.49
C LEU A 1 5.97 50.00 -14.74
N ARG A 2 6.56 49.81 -13.56
CA ARG A 2 7.30 50.87 -12.81
C ARG A 2 8.46 51.46 -13.58
N ILE A 3 9.18 50.67 -14.37
CA ILE A 3 10.26 51.15 -15.27
C ILE A 3 9.68 52.07 -16.35
N GLY A 4 8.54 51.73 -16.94
CA GLY A 4 7.86 52.56 -17.94
C GLY A 4 7.48 53.93 -17.41
N LEU A 5 6.95 54.01 -16.18
CA LEU A 5 6.63 55.27 -15.56
C LEU A 5 7.90 56.11 -15.29
N ALA A 6 8.97 55.47 -14.83
CA ALA A 6 10.27 56.17 -14.60
C ALA A 6 10.89 56.68 -15.90
N THR A 7 10.83 55.94 -16.99
CA THR A 7 11.29 56.38 -18.31
C THR A 7 10.45 57.53 -18.86
N THR A 8 9.12 57.51 -18.66
CA THR A 8 8.23 58.61 -19.04
C THR A 8 8.54 59.88 -18.27
N VAL A 9 8.81 59.78 -16.96
CA VAL A 9 9.21 60.94 -16.14
C VAL A 9 10.57 61.50 -16.62
N LEU A 10 11.56 60.66 -16.86
CA LEU A 10 12.88 61.10 -17.32
C LEU A 10 12.81 61.75 -18.70
N ALA A 11 12.16 61.14 -19.68
CA ALA A 11 12.02 61.68 -21.03
C ALA A 11 11.21 62.95 -21.03
N GLY A 12 10.08 63.03 -20.31
CA GLY A 12 9.25 64.23 -20.23
C GLY A 12 9.94 65.39 -19.54
N SER A 13 10.72 65.12 -18.47
CA SER A 13 11.54 66.12 -17.80
C SER A 13 12.63 66.69 -18.72
N SER A 14 13.27 65.85 -19.53
CA SER A 14 14.27 66.28 -20.52
C SER A 14 13.69 67.20 -21.58
N LEU A 15 12.49 66.86 -22.14
CA LEU A 15 11.79 67.66 -23.10
C LEU A 15 11.31 69.00 -22.53
N MET A 16 10.90 69.03 -21.24
CA MET A 16 10.51 70.23 -20.52
C MET A 16 11.71 71.17 -20.34
N LEU A 17 12.88 70.64 -19.98
CA LEU A 17 14.11 71.41 -19.84
C LEU A 17 14.63 71.96 -21.20
N ALA A 18 14.35 71.30 -22.28
CA ALA A 18 14.63 71.74 -23.66
C ALA A 18 13.64 72.81 -24.14
N GLY A 19 12.59 73.10 -23.40
CA GLY A 19 11.57 74.07 -23.79
C GLY A 19 10.56 73.55 -24.86
N GLU A 20 10.60 72.24 -25.15
CA GLU A 20 9.75 71.62 -26.16
C GLU A 20 8.43 71.09 -25.61
N LEU A 21 8.25 71.01 -24.26
CA LEU A 21 7.03 70.51 -23.62
C LEU A 21 6.59 71.45 -22.49
N ASP A 22 5.32 71.85 -22.51
CA ASP A 22 4.69 72.63 -21.46
C ASP A 22 4.43 71.77 -20.20
N PHE A 23 4.57 72.39 -19.02
CA PHE A 23 4.37 71.72 -17.71
C PHE A 23 2.97 71.10 -17.55
N LEU A 24 1.92 71.85 -17.96
CA LEU A 24 0.52 71.35 -17.83
C LEU A 24 0.27 70.15 -18.74
N ILE A 25 0.85 70.16 -19.94
CA ILE A 25 0.73 69.03 -20.89
C ILE A 25 1.50 67.82 -20.35
N PHE A 26 2.70 68.02 -19.78
CA PHE A 26 3.47 66.97 -19.14
C PHE A 26 2.78 66.33 -17.97
N LEU A 27 2.17 67.17 -17.10
CA LEU A 27 1.40 66.69 -15.95
C LEU A 27 0.15 65.86 -16.40
N GLY A 28 -0.58 66.37 -17.40
CA GLY A 28 -1.71 65.64 -18.00
C GLY A 28 -1.29 64.27 -18.58
N PHE A 29 -0.14 64.25 -19.25
CA PHE A 29 0.40 62.99 -19.78
C PHE A 29 0.81 61.97 -18.69
N LEU A 30 1.43 62.46 -17.60
CA LEU A 30 1.73 61.61 -16.43
C LEU A 30 0.47 61.03 -15.79
N PHE A 31 -0.58 61.82 -15.62
CA PHE A 31 -1.88 61.35 -15.12
C PHE A 31 -2.49 60.30 -16.07
N ALA A 32 -2.47 60.54 -17.37
CA ALA A 32 -2.99 59.61 -18.35
C ALA A 32 -2.19 58.27 -18.35
N ALA A 33 -0.83 58.38 -18.32
CA ALA A 33 0.04 57.23 -18.22
C ALA A 33 -0.20 56.40 -16.95
N ALA A 34 -0.30 57.05 -15.77
CA ALA A 34 -0.57 56.39 -14.52
C ALA A 34 -1.92 55.64 -14.56
N ARG A 35 -2.96 56.27 -15.13
CA ARG A 35 -4.29 55.67 -15.32
C ARG A 35 -4.30 54.45 -16.25
N LEU A 36 -3.37 54.37 -17.20
CA LEU A 36 -3.23 53.23 -18.13
C LEU A 36 -2.47 52.10 -17.48
N TYR A 37 -1.47 52.38 -16.65
CA TYR A 37 -0.61 51.35 -16.07
C TYR A 37 -1.33 50.45 -15.04
N ASP A 38 -2.25 51.01 -14.25
CA ASP A 38 -2.98 50.25 -13.24
C ASP A 38 -3.85 49.16 -13.85
N PRO A 39 -4.73 49.42 -14.86
CA PRO A 39 -5.49 48.36 -15.53
C PRO A 39 -4.62 47.32 -16.23
N LEU A 40 -3.49 47.73 -16.87
CA LEU A 40 -2.55 46.81 -17.48
C LEU A 40 -1.92 45.88 -16.44
N GLY A 41 -1.59 46.37 -15.25
CA GLY A 41 -1.11 45.53 -14.14
C GLY A 41 -2.14 44.51 -13.71
N MET A 42 -3.42 44.90 -13.60
CA MET A 42 -4.53 43.97 -13.27
C MET A 42 -4.75 42.93 -14.35
N VAL A 43 -4.66 43.28 -15.62
CA VAL A 43 -4.78 42.33 -16.74
C VAL A 43 -3.66 41.27 -16.67
N LEU A 44 -2.40 41.68 -16.46
CA LEU A 44 -1.27 40.76 -16.31
C LEU A 44 -1.43 39.81 -15.12
N GLN A 45 -1.90 40.32 -13.97
CA GLN A 45 -2.17 39.48 -12.80
C GLN A 45 -3.32 38.48 -13.07
N ASN A 46 -4.38 38.91 -13.73
CA ASN A 46 -5.50 38.05 -14.08
C ASN A 46 -5.10 36.97 -15.10
N ILE A 47 -4.24 37.28 -16.05
CA ILE A 47 -3.69 36.28 -16.98
C ILE A 47 -2.90 35.23 -16.20
N ALA A 48 -2.01 35.63 -15.29
CA ALA A 48 -1.24 34.70 -14.47
C ALA A 48 -2.14 33.82 -13.59
N ALA A 49 -3.18 34.44 -12.99
CA ALA A 49 -4.19 33.72 -12.20
C ALA A 49 -4.96 32.71 -13.04
N THR A 50 -5.32 33.05 -14.27
CA THR A 50 -6.03 32.17 -15.21
C THR A 50 -5.17 30.98 -15.60
N PHE A 51 -3.88 31.17 -15.89
CA PHE A 51 -2.95 30.05 -16.15
C PHE A 51 -2.83 29.11 -14.94
N SER A 52 -2.71 29.67 -13.74
CA SER A 52 -2.65 28.87 -12.51
C SER A 52 -3.95 28.07 -12.29
N ALA A 53 -5.09 28.70 -12.52
CA ALA A 53 -6.39 28.01 -12.43
C ALA A 53 -6.51 26.88 -13.45
N LYS A 54 -6.13 27.12 -14.71
CA LYS A 54 -6.13 26.12 -15.75
C LYS A 54 -5.30 24.89 -15.37
N LEU A 55 -4.07 25.08 -14.89
CA LEU A 55 -3.20 23.99 -14.44
C LEU A 55 -3.83 23.16 -13.30
N LYS A 56 -4.50 23.82 -12.34
CA LYS A 56 -5.21 23.15 -11.25
C LYS A 56 -6.39 22.32 -11.77
N ILE A 57 -7.16 22.86 -12.72
CA ILE A 57 -8.28 22.15 -13.35
C ILE A 57 -7.78 20.93 -14.15
N GLU A 58 -6.71 21.08 -14.91
CA GLU A 58 -6.10 19.95 -15.63
C GLU A 58 -5.64 18.83 -14.69
N ARG A 59 -5.03 19.17 -13.56
CA ARG A 59 -4.67 18.18 -12.52
C ARG A 59 -5.88 17.51 -11.90
N MET A 60 -6.95 18.25 -11.62
CA MET A 60 -8.20 17.68 -11.10
C MET A 60 -8.84 16.73 -12.12
N ARG A 61 -8.89 17.12 -13.40
CA ARG A 61 -9.40 16.26 -14.48
C ARG A 61 -8.57 14.98 -14.61
N ALA A 62 -7.24 15.09 -14.59
CA ALA A 62 -6.36 13.92 -14.65
C ALA A 62 -6.61 12.91 -13.51
N ILE A 63 -7.07 13.37 -12.33
CA ILE A 63 -7.47 12.49 -11.24
C ILE A 63 -8.86 11.90 -11.50
N GLN A 64 -9.82 12.71 -11.99
CA GLN A 64 -11.19 12.27 -12.22
C GLN A 64 -11.33 11.33 -13.42
N GLU A 65 -10.45 11.46 -14.41
CA GLU A 65 -10.45 10.65 -15.65
C GLU A 65 -9.64 9.36 -15.50
N GLN A 66 -9.04 9.11 -14.32
CA GLN A 66 -8.38 7.83 -14.09
C GLN A 66 -9.40 6.69 -14.15
N PRO A 67 -9.06 5.59 -14.86
CA PRO A 67 -9.95 4.44 -14.91
C PRO A 67 -10.16 3.87 -13.50
N VAL A 68 -11.41 3.70 -13.13
CA VAL A 68 -11.81 3.07 -11.88
C VAL A 68 -12.12 1.60 -12.17
N GLN A 69 -11.68 0.70 -11.30
CA GLN A 69 -12.05 -0.70 -11.41
C GLN A 69 -13.54 -0.84 -11.12
N GLU A 70 -14.28 -1.41 -12.07
CA GLU A 70 -15.70 -1.68 -11.96
C GLU A 70 -15.95 -3.19 -11.90
N GLY A 71 -17.12 -3.59 -11.41
CA GLY A 71 -17.49 -4.99 -11.35
C GLY A 71 -18.84 -5.21 -10.69
N THR A 72 -19.24 -6.47 -10.57
CA THR A 72 -20.48 -6.84 -9.89
C THR A 72 -20.32 -6.74 -8.38
N GLU A 73 -21.25 -6.06 -7.72
CA GLU A 73 -21.33 -6.00 -6.24
C GLU A 73 -21.85 -7.31 -5.62
N GLN A 74 -22.56 -8.11 -6.42
CA GLN A 74 -23.10 -9.41 -5.98
C GLN A 74 -22.06 -10.49 -6.23
N PHE A 75 -21.24 -10.75 -5.23
CA PHE A 75 -20.23 -11.79 -5.29
C PHE A 75 -20.34 -12.72 -4.07
N GLN A 76 -20.59 -14.00 -4.35
CA GLN A 76 -20.66 -15.06 -3.34
C GLN A 76 -19.98 -16.31 -3.93
N PRO A 77 -18.68 -16.52 -3.65
CA PRO A 77 -17.96 -17.68 -4.16
C PRO A 77 -18.44 -18.98 -3.49
N GLU A 78 -18.50 -20.06 -4.26
CA GLU A 78 -18.89 -21.39 -3.75
C GLU A 78 -17.81 -21.99 -2.83
N HIS A 79 -16.55 -21.66 -3.11
CA HIS A 79 -15.38 -22.03 -2.32
C HIS A 79 -14.33 -20.89 -2.38
N TYR A 80 -13.21 -21.05 -1.68
CA TYR A 80 -12.22 -19.97 -1.54
C TYR A 80 -10.86 -20.36 -2.10
N ASP A 81 -10.78 -21.22 -3.12
CA ASP A 81 -9.55 -21.45 -3.87
C ASP A 81 -9.20 -20.20 -4.68
N ILE A 82 -7.94 -19.78 -4.59
CA ILE A 82 -7.39 -18.74 -5.47
C ILE A 82 -6.57 -19.43 -6.56
N VAL A 83 -6.96 -19.21 -7.81
CA VAL A 83 -6.27 -19.81 -8.97
C VAL A 83 -5.67 -18.70 -9.83
N PHE A 84 -4.38 -18.75 -10.04
CA PHE A 84 -3.65 -18.00 -11.06
C PHE A 84 -3.56 -18.87 -12.31
N ASP A 85 -4.03 -18.36 -13.43
CA ASP A 85 -4.10 -19.09 -14.70
C ASP A 85 -3.44 -18.24 -15.80
N HIS A 86 -2.18 -18.60 -16.14
CA HIS A 86 -1.34 -17.95 -17.15
C HIS A 86 -1.23 -16.42 -16.96
N VAL A 87 -1.05 -15.97 -15.72
CA VAL A 87 -1.07 -14.55 -15.35
C VAL A 87 0.18 -13.83 -15.81
N ASN A 88 -0.03 -12.74 -16.56
CA ASN A 88 0.99 -11.78 -16.98
C ASN A 88 0.67 -10.40 -16.40
N PHE A 89 1.68 -9.73 -15.85
CA PHE A 89 1.49 -8.41 -15.25
C PHE A 89 2.73 -7.52 -15.31
N SER A 90 2.50 -6.23 -15.60
CA SER A 90 3.47 -5.15 -15.47
C SER A 90 2.80 -3.90 -14.89
N TYR A 91 3.52 -3.13 -14.07
CA TYR A 91 3.03 -1.85 -13.54
C TYR A 91 3.02 -0.74 -14.60
N HIS A 92 3.96 -0.80 -15.55
CA HIS A 92 4.13 0.15 -16.63
C HIS A 92 4.48 -0.61 -17.91
N ASP A 93 4.23 0.01 -19.06
CA ASP A 93 4.56 -0.58 -20.35
C ASP A 93 6.07 -0.87 -20.45
N GLY A 94 6.44 -2.14 -20.59
CA GLY A 94 7.79 -2.59 -20.90
C GLY A 94 8.54 -3.32 -19.78
N GLU A 95 8.11 -3.28 -18.52
CA GLU A 95 8.73 -4.04 -17.42
C GLU A 95 7.80 -5.14 -16.90
N GLY A 96 7.88 -6.34 -17.46
CA GLY A 96 7.15 -7.51 -16.97
C GLY A 96 7.57 -7.88 -15.55
N VAL A 97 6.58 -7.94 -14.65
CA VAL A 97 6.79 -8.36 -13.24
C VAL A 97 6.37 -9.80 -13.01
N LEU A 98 5.30 -10.24 -13.68
CA LEU A 98 4.88 -11.65 -13.74
C LEU A 98 4.76 -12.06 -15.20
N ASP A 99 5.24 -13.26 -15.51
CA ASP A 99 5.29 -13.83 -16.84
C ASP A 99 4.84 -15.31 -16.77
N ASP A 100 3.63 -15.56 -17.30
CA ASP A 100 2.99 -16.88 -17.38
C ASP A 100 2.87 -17.61 -16.02
N VAL A 101 2.45 -16.87 -14.98
CA VAL A 101 2.35 -17.41 -13.62
C VAL A 101 1.08 -18.21 -13.44
N SER A 102 1.24 -19.51 -13.08
CA SER A 102 0.13 -20.43 -12.83
C SER A 102 0.35 -21.23 -11.56
N PHE A 103 -0.58 -21.11 -10.59
CA PHE A 103 -0.63 -21.90 -9.35
C PHE A 103 -2.00 -21.82 -8.71
N THR A 104 -2.24 -22.68 -7.71
CA THR A 104 -3.49 -22.70 -6.93
C THR A 104 -3.18 -22.63 -5.43
N ALA A 105 -3.78 -21.67 -4.74
CA ALA A 105 -3.86 -21.65 -3.28
C ALA A 105 -5.24 -22.22 -2.87
N LYS A 106 -5.24 -23.44 -2.33
CA LYS A 106 -6.46 -24.18 -2.03
C LYS A 106 -7.10 -23.74 -0.71
N GLN A 107 -8.41 -23.85 -0.66
CA GLN A 107 -9.17 -23.58 0.56
C GLN A 107 -8.71 -24.48 1.71
N GLY A 108 -8.49 -23.84 2.87
CA GLY A 108 -8.06 -24.53 4.08
C GLY A 108 -6.57 -24.86 4.13
N GLU A 109 -5.79 -24.53 3.09
CA GLU A 109 -4.36 -24.73 3.01
C GLU A 109 -3.59 -23.40 3.14
N VAL A 110 -2.34 -23.51 3.58
CA VAL A 110 -1.37 -22.41 3.60
C VAL A 110 -0.44 -22.56 2.39
N THR A 111 -0.56 -21.66 1.45
CA THR A 111 0.30 -21.55 0.27
C THR A 111 1.37 -20.48 0.48
N ALA A 112 2.65 -20.84 0.47
CA ALA A 112 3.76 -19.94 0.66
C ALA A 112 4.40 -19.54 -0.68
N LEU A 113 4.48 -18.24 -0.95
CA LEU A 113 5.26 -17.65 -2.03
C LEU A 113 6.67 -17.37 -1.54
N ILE A 114 7.66 -17.99 -2.15
CA ILE A 114 9.08 -17.81 -1.83
C ILE A 114 9.90 -17.46 -3.07
N GLY A 115 11.12 -17.04 -2.87
CA GLY A 115 12.07 -16.70 -3.95
C GLY A 115 12.86 -15.44 -3.66
N PRO A 116 13.81 -15.05 -4.54
CA PRO A 116 14.63 -13.86 -4.37
C PRO A 116 13.81 -12.56 -4.35
N SER A 117 14.41 -11.50 -3.82
CA SER A 117 13.82 -10.16 -3.88
C SER A 117 13.59 -9.74 -5.34
N GLY A 118 12.47 -9.07 -5.62
CA GLY A 118 12.08 -8.71 -6.99
C GLY A 118 11.44 -9.84 -7.81
N GLY A 119 11.32 -11.06 -7.26
CA GLY A 119 10.72 -12.21 -7.97
C GLY A 119 9.21 -12.14 -8.26
N GLY A 120 8.50 -11.05 -7.87
CA GLY A 120 7.07 -10.89 -8.14
C GLY A 120 6.12 -11.32 -7.01
N LYS A 121 6.62 -11.82 -5.87
CA LYS A 121 5.82 -12.35 -4.76
C LYS A 121 4.78 -11.36 -4.21
N SER A 122 5.21 -10.14 -3.85
CA SER A 122 4.31 -9.10 -3.32
C SER A 122 3.30 -8.63 -4.37
N THR A 123 3.71 -8.62 -5.65
CA THR A 123 2.81 -8.32 -6.76
C THR A 123 1.73 -9.41 -6.90
N ALA A 124 2.11 -10.70 -6.89
CA ALA A 124 1.14 -11.79 -6.94
C ALA A 124 0.13 -11.71 -5.78
N CYS A 125 0.60 -11.46 -4.56
CA CYS A 125 -0.29 -11.29 -3.40
C CYS A 125 -1.28 -10.12 -3.57
N LYS A 126 -0.82 -8.98 -4.08
CA LYS A 126 -1.66 -7.79 -4.35
C LYS A 126 -2.64 -8.01 -5.51
N LEU A 127 -2.24 -8.76 -6.53
CA LEU A 127 -3.13 -9.14 -7.65
C LEU A 127 -4.22 -10.11 -7.21
N ALA A 128 -3.93 -11.03 -6.28
CA ALA A 128 -4.95 -11.90 -5.67
C ALA A 128 -6.09 -11.10 -5.01
N ALA A 129 -5.79 -9.89 -4.50
CA ALA A 129 -6.77 -8.97 -3.92
C ALA A 129 -7.31 -7.95 -4.91
N ARG A 130 -6.98 -8.07 -6.20
CA ARG A 130 -7.38 -7.13 -7.25
C ARG A 130 -6.99 -5.67 -6.94
N PHE A 131 -5.78 -5.42 -6.42
CA PHE A 131 -5.26 -4.04 -6.33
C PHE A 131 -4.92 -3.47 -7.71
N TRP A 132 -4.70 -4.35 -8.68
CA TRP A 132 -4.58 -4.09 -10.11
C TRP A 132 -5.23 -5.22 -10.90
N ASP A 133 -5.68 -4.95 -12.10
CA ASP A 133 -6.11 -5.96 -13.05
C ASP A 133 -4.89 -6.50 -13.82
N VAL A 134 -4.92 -7.77 -14.18
CA VAL A 134 -3.83 -8.43 -14.91
C VAL A 134 -3.78 -8.00 -16.38
N ASN A 135 -2.59 -8.01 -17.00
CA ASN A 135 -2.44 -7.70 -18.43
C ASN A 135 -2.78 -8.90 -19.33
N GLY A 136 -2.70 -10.13 -18.80
CA GLY A 136 -3.04 -11.36 -19.51
C GLY A 136 -3.27 -12.50 -18.55
N GLY A 137 -3.95 -13.55 -19.00
CA GLY A 137 -4.41 -14.61 -18.13
C GLY A 137 -5.59 -14.17 -17.27
N LYS A 138 -5.84 -14.87 -16.16
CA LYS A 138 -6.89 -14.53 -15.19
C LYS A 138 -6.55 -15.01 -13.79
N ILE A 139 -7.17 -14.38 -12.80
CA ILE A 139 -7.16 -14.84 -11.40
C ILE A 139 -8.61 -15.11 -11.01
N THR A 140 -8.86 -16.27 -10.40
CA THR A 140 -10.21 -16.61 -9.94
C THR A 140 -10.23 -16.82 -8.42
N LEU A 141 -11.36 -16.47 -7.79
CA LEU A 141 -11.71 -16.84 -6.43
C LEU A 141 -12.99 -17.68 -6.47
N GLY A 142 -12.88 -18.93 -6.03
CA GLY A 142 -14.02 -19.84 -6.07
C GLY A 142 -14.55 -20.10 -7.48
N GLY A 143 -13.66 -20.15 -8.48
CA GLY A 143 -13.97 -20.33 -9.89
C GLY A 143 -14.45 -19.07 -10.65
N THR A 144 -14.73 -17.97 -9.96
CA THR A 144 -15.16 -16.70 -10.57
C THR A 144 -13.95 -15.81 -10.85
N ASP A 145 -13.84 -15.29 -12.06
CA ASP A 145 -12.82 -14.31 -12.44
C ASP A 145 -13.00 -13.02 -11.65
N ILE A 146 -11.97 -12.64 -10.87
CA ILE A 146 -12.04 -11.49 -9.98
C ILE A 146 -12.03 -10.15 -10.74
N SER A 147 -11.61 -10.12 -12.00
CA SER A 147 -11.61 -8.90 -12.82
C SER A 147 -13.02 -8.33 -13.08
N GLY A 148 -14.03 -9.18 -12.99
CA GLY A 148 -15.44 -8.81 -13.13
C GLY A 148 -16.16 -8.52 -11.80
N VAL A 149 -15.49 -8.60 -10.65
CA VAL A 149 -16.08 -8.42 -9.31
C VAL A 149 -15.71 -7.05 -8.77
N ASP A 150 -16.69 -6.29 -8.24
CA ASP A 150 -16.41 -5.02 -7.56
C ASP A 150 -15.33 -5.19 -6.47
N PRO A 151 -14.29 -4.33 -6.42
CA PRO A 151 -13.20 -4.48 -5.46
C PRO A 151 -13.65 -4.49 -3.99
N GLU A 152 -14.65 -3.69 -3.63
CA GLU A 152 -15.17 -3.68 -2.25
C GLU A 152 -15.92 -4.98 -1.92
N ALA A 153 -16.68 -5.51 -2.89
CA ALA A 153 -17.36 -6.80 -2.75
C ALA A 153 -16.35 -7.94 -2.62
N LEU A 154 -15.29 -7.94 -3.43
CA LEU A 154 -14.20 -8.91 -3.35
C LEU A 154 -13.48 -8.84 -2.01
N LEU A 155 -13.09 -7.65 -1.57
CA LEU A 155 -12.30 -7.42 -0.36
C LEU A 155 -13.05 -7.76 0.94
N LYS A 156 -14.39 -7.92 0.92
CA LYS A 156 -15.14 -8.48 2.05
C LYS A 156 -14.67 -9.90 2.42
N HIS A 157 -14.20 -10.66 1.44
CA HIS A 157 -13.73 -12.04 1.61
C HIS A 157 -12.25 -12.15 1.99
N TYR A 158 -11.51 -11.04 2.06
CA TYR A 158 -10.09 -11.00 2.35
C TYR A 158 -9.79 -10.32 3.69
N ALA A 159 -8.87 -10.86 4.47
CA ALA A 159 -8.17 -10.11 5.51
C ALA A 159 -6.67 -10.07 5.16
N MET A 160 -6.04 -8.93 5.40
CA MET A 160 -4.66 -8.69 4.99
C MET A 160 -3.84 -8.27 6.19
N VAL A 161 -2.65 -8.83 6.31
CA VAL A 161 -1.63 -8.43 7.28
C VAL A 161 -0.38 -8.07 6.49
N PHE A 162 -0.08 -6.77 6.43
CA PHE A 162 1.06 -6.24 5.70
C PHE A 162 2.30 -6.15 6.61
N GLN A 163 3.48 -6.11 5.99
CA GLN A 163 4.75 -5.88 6.65
C GLN A 163 4.76 -4.50 7.34
N ASP A 164 4.35 -3.46 6.59
CA ASP A 164 4.22 -2.11 7.11
C ASP A 164 2.81 -1.89 7.66
N VAL A 165 2.70 -1.94 8.98
CA VAL A 165 1.42 -1.76 9.66
C VAL A 165 1.08 -0.28 9.78
N VAL A 166 -0.04 0.12 9.17
CA VAL A 166 -0.61 1.46 9.30
C VAL A 166 -1.59 1.49 10.47
N LEU A 167 -1.33 2.37 11.44
CA LEU A 167 -2.23 2.65 12.56
C LEU A 167 -2.68 4.11 12.49
N PHE A 168 -3.92 4.35 12.89
CA PHE A 168 -4.52 5.69 12.87
C PHE A 168 -4.37 6.35 14.25
N ARG A 169 -4.33 7.68 14.26
CA ARG A 169 -4.36 8.48 15.50
C ARG A 169 -5.74 8.37 16.16
N ASP A 170 -5.95 7.29 16.87
CA ASP A 170 -7.17 6.94 17.58
C ASP A 170 -6.81 6.00 18.74
N THR A 171 -7.79 5.56 19.52
CA THR A 171 -7.57 4.58 20.59
C THR A 171 -7.11 3.24 20.03
N VAL A 172 -6.47 2.42 20.87
CA VAL A 172 -6.14 1.02 20.50
C VAL A 172 -7.41 0.26 20.15
N MET A 173 -8.49 0.46 20.91
CA MET A 173 -9.80 -0.14 20.69
C MET A 173 -10.32 0.13 19.27
N GLU A 174 -10.36 1.40 18.88
CA GLU A 174 -10.86 1.80 17.57
C GLU A 174 -9.93 1.34 16.43
N ASN A 175 -8.61 1.35 16.66
CA ASN A 175 -7.69 0.76 15.70
C ASN A 175 -7.96 -0.73 15.45
N ILE A 176 -8.32 -1.52 16.43
CA ILE A 176 -8.69 -2.93 16.24
C ILE A 176 -10.07 -3.03 15.57
N ARG A 177 -11.04 -2.17 15.97
CA ARG A 177 -12.41 -2.14 15.44
C ARG A 177 -12.46 -1.86 13.92
N LEU A 178 -11.41 -1.28 13.32
CA LEU A 178 -11.29 -1.15 11.86
C LEU A 178 -11.41 -2.49 11.11
N GLY A 179 -11.12 -3.61 11.75
CA GLY A 179 -11.36 -4.94 11.17
C GLY A 179 -12.84 -5.20 10.85
N ARG A 180 -13.74 -4.73 11.72
CA ARG A 180 -15.20 -4.79 11.55
C ARG A 180 -15.85 -3.65 12.33
N ARG A 181 -16.24 -2.57 11.65
CA ARG A 181 -16.71 -1.32 12.26
C ARG A 181 -17.91 -1.45 13.20
N ASN A 182 -18.79 -2.41 12.96
CA ASN A 182 -19.97 -2.68 13.79
C ASN A 182 -19.72 -3.73 14.88
N ALA A 183 -18.47 -4.10 15.17
CA ALA A 183 -18.12 -5.04 16.23
C ALA A 183 -18.37 -4.41 17.61
N THR A 184 -18.87 -5.23 18.55
CA THR A 184 -19.03 -4.83 19.94
C THR A 184 -17.67 -4.76 20.64
N ASP A 185 -17.62 -4.11 21.81
CA ASP A 185 -16.40 -4.01 22.61
C ASP A 185 -15.90 -5.41 23.02
N GLU A 186 -16.82 -6.32 23.35
CA GLU A 186 -16.49 -7.70 23.72
C GLU A 186 -15.82 -8.47 22.57
N GLU A 187 -16.30 -8.27 21.34
CA GLU A 187 -15.72 -8.89 20.14
C GLU A 187 -14.31 -8.33 19.86
N VAL A 188 -14.13 -7.01 20.02
CA VAL A 188 -12.83 -6.37 19.87
C VAL A 188 -11.85 -6.89 20.93
N LEU A 189 -12.26 -7.00 22.19
CA LEU A 189 -11.44 -7.54 23.27
C LEU A 189 -11.08 -9.01 23.02
N ALA A 190 -12.03 -9.82 22.53
CA ALA A 190 -11.78 -11.22 22.18
C ALA A 190 -10.74 -11.34 21.05
N ALA A 191 -10.86 -10.54 20.00
CA ALA A 191 -9.89 -10.51 18.91
C ALA A 191 -8.50 -10.05 19.38
N ALA A 192 -8.44 -9.02 20.21
CA ALA A 192 -7.19 -8.53 20.81
C ALA A 192 -6.51 -9.60 21.66
N LYS A 193 -7.27 -10.34 22.48
CA LYS A 193 -6.74 -11.43 23.28
C LYS A 193 -6.23 -12.58 22.40
N ALA A 194 -6.95 -12.96 21.37
CA ALA A 194 -6.54 -13.97 20.41
C ALA A 194 -5.26 -13.59 19.67
N ALA A 195 -5.09 -12.28 19.38
CA ALA A 195 -3.88 -11.71 18.78
C ALA A 195 -2.74 -11.46 19.78
N GLN A 196 -2.83 -11.92 21.03
CA GLN A 196 -1.81 -11.70 22.08
C GLN A 196 -1.54 -10.20 22.36
N CYS A 197 -2.57 -9.34 22.22
CA CYS A 197 -2.45 -7.90 22.46
C CYS A 197 -2.66 -7.53 23.94
N ASP A 198 -3.48 -8.28 24.66
CA ASP A 198 -3.98 -7.91 26.00
C ASP A 198 -2.85 -7.59 27.00
N ALA A 199 -1.76 -8.37 26.98
CA ALA A 199 -0.64 -8.22 27.90
C ALA A 199 0.07 -6.87 27.76
N PHE A 200 0.28 -6.36 26.53
CA PHE A 200 0.93 -5.07 26.35
C PHE A 200 -0.07 -3.91 26.48
N ILE A 201 -1.31 -4.09 26.01
CA ILE A 201 -2.33 -3.04 26.08
C ILE A 201 -2.61 -2.65 27.54
N ARG A 202 -2.69 -3.62 28.47
CA ARG A 202 -2.88 -3.34 29.91
C ARG A 202 -1.74 -2.55 30.56
N ARG A 203 -0.57 -2.49 29.94
CA ARG A 203 0.57 -1.68 30.41
C ARG A 203 0.51 -0.23 29.91
N LEU A 204 -0.35 0.06 28.93
CA LEU A 204 -0.55 1.42 28.45
C LEU A 204 -1.34 2.26 29.48
N PRO A 205 -1.14 3.59 29.51
CA PRO A 205 -1.71 4.47 30.54
C PRO A 205 -3.23 4.34 30.71
N GLU A 206 -3.97 4.20 29.61
CA GLU A 206 -5.44 4.09 29.59
C GLU A 206 -5.90 2.74 29.01
N GLY A 207 -5.01 1.75 28.94
CA GLY A 207 -5.30 0.44 28.39
C GLY A 207 -5.81 0.53 26.95
N TYR A 208 -6.96 -0.07 26.66
CA TYR A 208 -7.59 -0.03 25.33
C TYR A 208 -8.03 1.35 24.88
N GLN A 209 -8.25 2.30 25.80
CA GLN A 209 -8.62 3.67 25.50
C GLN A 209 -7.40 4.59 25.26
N THR A 210 -6.19 4.05 25.38
CA THR A 210 -4.97 4.81 25.08
C THR A 210 -4.98 5.24 23.62
N VAL A 211 -4.88 6.55 23.38
CA VAL A 211 -4.73 7.12 22.05
C VAL A 211 -3.30 6.88 21.57
N ILE A 212 -3.15 6.14 20.47
CA ILE A 212 -1.85 5.91 19.84
C ILE A 212 -1.56 6.99 18.81
N GLY A 213 -0.32 7.42 18.76
CA GLY A 213 0.13 8.43 17.81
C GLY A 213 0.02 7.98 16.36
N GLU A 214 0.27 8.89 15.44
CA GLU A 214 0.28 8.61 14.01
C GLU A 214 1.22 7.43 13.71
N ASN A 215 0.72 6.46 12.94
CA ASN A 215 1.38 5.17 12.66
C ASN A 215 1.83 4.38 13.89
N GLY A 216 1.23 4.63 15.06
CA GLY A 216 1.57 3.89 16.29
C GLY A 216 2.99 4.15 16.75
N SER A 217 3.50 5.38 16.64
CA SER A 217 4.87 5.78 16.98
C SER A 217 5.28 5.45 18.42
N THR A 218 4.33 5.24 19.32
CA THR A 218 4.55 4.86 20.71
C THR A 218 4.63 3.35 20.94
N LEU A 219 4.37 2.54 19.92
CA LEU A 219 4.34 1.08 20.00
C LEU A 219 5.56 0.46 19.32
N SER A 220 6.01 -0.68 19.84
CA SER A 220 7.04 -1.50 19.19
C SER A 220 6.51 -2.10 17.87
N GLY A 221 7.41 -2.54 16.98
CA GLY A 221 7.04 -3.20 15.73
C GLY A 221 6.13 -4.42 15.97
N GLY A 222 6.44 -5.25 16.97
CA GLY A 222 5.64 -6.43 17.31
C GLY A 222 4.27 -6.11 17.89
N GLU A 223 4.14 -5.02 18.65
CA GLU A 223 2.84 -4.55 19.16
C GLU A 223 1.95 -4.04 18.03
N ARG A 224 2.50 -3.25 17.09
CA ARG A 224 1.77 -2.82 15.89
C ARG A 224 1.32 -4.01 15.06
N GLN A 225 2.20 -5.01 14.86
CA GLN A 225 1.89 -6.21 14.09
C GLN A 225 0.74 -7.01 14.74
N ARG A 226 0.74 -7.17 16.08
CA ARG A 226 -0.34 -7.86 16.78
C ARG A 226 -1.67 -7.11 16.65
N ILE A 227 -1.69 -5.77 16.66
CA ILE A 227 -2.91 -5.00 16.38
C ILE A 227 -3.41 -5.26 14.94
N SER A 228 -2.52 -5.33 13.95
CA SER A 228 -2.90 -5.70 12.58
C SER A 228 -3.50 -7.11 12.49
N ILE A 229 -2.92 -8.08 13.22
CA ILE A 229 -3.46 -9.44 13.31
C ILE A 229 -4.82 -9.43 14.03
N ALA A 230 -5.00 -8.62 15.09
CA ALA A 230 -6.29 -8.47 15.77
C ALA A 230 -7.38 -7.94 14.82
N ARG A 231 -7.06 -6.97 13.95
CA ARG A 231 -7.96 -6.50 12.89
C ARG A 231 -8.38 -7.64 11.96
N ALA A 232 -7.42 -8.46 11.53
CA ALA A 232 -7.67 -9.58 10.63
C ALA A 232 -8.53 -10.66 11.31
N LEU A 233 -8.28 -10.98 12.58
CA LEU A 233 -9.08 -11.89 13.38
C LEU A 233 -10.51 -11.38 13.58
N LEU A 234 -10.68 -10.08 13.88
CA LEU A 234 -11.99 -9.45 14.06
C LEU A 234 -12.80 -9.43 12.77
N LYS A 235 -12.14 -9.25 11.62
CA LYS A 235 -12.77 -9.33 10.30
C LYS A 235 -13.27 -10.71 9.97
N ASP A 236 -12.57 -11.75 10.43
CA ASP A 236 -12.89 -13.17 10.24
C ASP A 236 -13.13 -13.59 8.77
N ALA A 237 -12.40 -12.99 7.85
CA ALA A 237 -12.50 -13.29 6.44
C ALA A 237 -12.02 -14.73 6.12
N PRO A 238 -12.59 -15.39 5.08
CA PRO A 238 -12.19 -16.75 4.69
C PRO A 238 -10.83 -16.84 3.99
N VAL A 239 -10.36 -15.75 3.40
CA VAL A 239 -9.06 -15.65 2.72
C VAL A 239 -8.14 -14.72 3.49
N ILE A 240 -6.90 -15.15 3.74
CA ILE A 240 -5.88 -14.38 4.44
C ILE A 240 -4.69 -14.17 3.51
N LEU A 241 -4.32 -12.91 3.33
CA LEU A 241 -3.08 -12.53 2.66
C LEU A 241 -2.09 -12.01 3.70
N LEU A 242 -0.91 -12.65 3.77
CA LEU A 242 0.15 -12.30 4.72
C LEU A 242 1.41 -11.86 3.95
N ASP A 243 1.86 -10.64 4.20
CA ASP A 243 3.13 -10.14 3.66
C ASP A 243 4.12 -9.97 4.82
N GLU A 244 5.09 -10.89 4.91
CA GLU A 244 6.23 -10.89 5.86
C GLU A 244 5.93 -10.40 7.30
N ALA A 245 4.93 -10.98 7.93
CA ALA A 245 4.41 -10.54 9.23
C ALA A 245 5.41 -10.64 10.43
N THR A 246 6.64 -11.12 10.23
CA THR A 246 7.61 -11.38 11.32
C THR A 246 8.99 -10.76 11.12
N ALA A 247 9.18 -9.89 10.12
CA ALA A 247 10.46 -9.21 9.90
C ALA A 247 10.80 -8.26 11.06
N SER A 248 12.05 -8.29 11.52
CA SER A 248 12.63 -7.33 12.49
C SER A 248 12.03 -7.34 13.91
N LEU A 249 11.49 -8.48 14.38
CA LEU A 249 10.96 -8.62 15.74
C LEU A 249 12.02 -9.21 16.68
N ASP A 250 12.00 -8.78 17.95
CA ASP A 250 12.72 -9.45 19.02
C ASP A 250 12.10 -10.83 19.33
N VAL A 251 12.85 -11.69 20.04
CA VAL A 251 12.47 -13.10 20.26
C VAL A 251 11.14 -13.24 21.02
N GLU A 252 10.86 -12.36 21.98
CA GLU A 252 9.64 -12.39 22.79
C GLU A 252 8.42 -11.99 21.94
N ASN A 253 8.51 -10.89 21.19
CA ASN A 253 7.46 -10.46 20.28
C ASN A 253 7.26 -11.43 19.11
N GLU A 254 8.32 -12.07 18.60
CA GLU A 254 8.22 -13.10 17.55
C GLU A 254 7.32 -14.26 17.97
N SER A 255 7.52 -14.79 19.19
CA SER A 255 6.70 -15.90 19.71
C SER A 255 5.21 -15.51 19.84
N ALA A 256 4.94 -14.30 20.35
CA ALA A 256 3.55 -13.81 20.47
C ALA A 256 2.89 -13.59 19.10
N VAL A 257 3.62 -13.03 18.12
CA VAL A 257 3.13 -12.86 16.76
C VAL A 257 2.87 -14.20 16.08
N GLN A 258 3.76 -15.19 16.24
CA GLN A 258 3.56 -16.53 15.69
C GLN A 258 2.32 -17.22 16.29
N ALA A 259 2.10 -17.09 17.60
CA ALA A 259 0.89 -17.61 18.24
C ALA A 259 -0.39 -16.96 17.68
N ALA A 260 -0.36 -15.64 17.48
CA ALA A 260 -1.47 -14.89 16.90
C ALA A 260 -1.74 -15.30 15.44
N LEU A 261 -0.69 -15.43 14.62
CA LEU A 261 -0.80 -15.91 13.23
C LEU A 261 -1.35 -17.34 13.17
N SER A 262 -0.90 -18.23 14.06
CA SER A 262 -1.41 -19.61 14.12
C SER A 262 -2.91 -19.67 14.43
N GLN A 263 -3.47 -18.69 15.16
CA GLN A 263 -4.92 -18.56 15.33
C GLN A 263 -5.61 -18.06 14.06
N LEU A 264 -5.00 -17.07 13.39
CA LEU A 264 -5.57 -16.42 12.22
C LEU A 264 -5.72 -17.38 11.03
N VAL A 265 -4.72 -18.25 10.79
CA VAL A 265 -4.66 -19.11 9.59
C VAL A 265 -5.54 -20.36 9.67
N ARG A 266 -6.11 -20.67 10.84
CA ARG A 266 -6.89 -21.91 11.04
C ARG A 266 -8.09 -22.00 10.10
N ARG A 267 -8.14 -23.06 9.27
CA ARG A 267 -9.25 -23.36 8.33
C ARG A 267 -9.53 -22.23 7.33
N LYS A 268 -8.53 -21.41 7.04
CA LYS A 268 -8.63 -20.31 6.05
C LYS A 268 -7.84 -20.67 4.80
N THR A 269 -8.17 -20.04 3.69
CA THR A 269 -7.29 -20.02 2.51
C THR A 269 -6.21 -19.00 2.78
N VAL A 270 -4.94 -19.42 2.84
CA VAL A 270 -3.84 -18.53 3.20
C VAL A 270 -2.84 -18.44 2.06
N LEU A 271 -2.57 -17.23 1.62
CA LEU A 271 -1.46 -16.92 0.73
C LEU A 271 -0.46 -16.06 1.50
N ILE A 272 0.75 -16.60 1.74
CA ILE A 272 1.78 -15.95 2.54
C ILE A 272 3.04 -15.70 1.74
N ILE A 273 3.58 -14.48 1.79
CA ILE A 273 4.94 -14.19 1.34
C ILE A 273 5.88 -14.51 2.50
N ALA A 274 6.74 -15.50 2.30
CA ALA A 274 7.62 -15.97 3.36
C ALA A 274 9.09 -15.67 3.03
N HIS A 275 9.74 -14.96 3.95
CA HIS A 275 11.18 -14.71 3.92
C HIS A 275 11.94 -15.56 4.95
N ARG A 276 11.22 -16.20 5.89
CA ARG A 276 11.80 -17.10 6.90
C ARG A 276 11.35 -18.52 6.69
N MET A 277 12.30 -19.46 6.64
CA MET A 277 12.01 -20.88 6.41
C MET A 277 11.17 -21.54 7.50
N ARG A 278 11.13 -20.99 8.73
CA ARG A 278 10.20 -21.44 9.77
C ARG A 278 8.74 -21.32 9.34
N THR A 279 8.40 -20.22 8.67
CA THR A 279 7.06 -19.98 8.14
C THR A 279 6.76 -20.91 6.97
N VAL A 280 7.77 -21.18 6.13
CA VAL A 280 7.67 -22.07 4.96
C VAL A 280 7.51 -23.52 5.37
N ALA A 281 8.19 -23.97 6.44
CA ALA A 281 8.13 -25.34 6.92
C ALA A 281 6.74 -25.78 7.39
N GLY A 282 5.88 -24.84 7.75
CA GLY A 282 4.49 -25.09 8.15
C GLY A 282 3.47 -24.89 7.01
N ALA A 283 3.90 -24.62 5.80
CA ALA A 283 3.03 -24.47 4.64
C ALA A 283 2.66 -25.83 4.03
N ASP A 284 1.43 -25.93 3.53
CA ASP A 284 0.95 -27.13 2.82
C ASP A 284 1.46 -27.15 1.38
N HIS A 285 1.55 -25.97 0.77
CA HIS A 285 2.01 -25.80 -0.60
C HIS A 285 3.00 -24.65 -0.71
N ILE A 286 4.03 -24.82 -1.53
CA ILE A 286 5.07 -23.82 -1.78
C ILE A 286 5.08 -23.50 -3.26
N VAL A 287 5.17 -22.21 -3.59
CA VAL A 287 5.37 -21.70 -4.94
C VAL A 287 6.65 -20.87 -4.95
N VAL A 288 7.61 -21.30 -5.74
CA VAL A 288 8.90 -20.61 -5.89
C VAL A 288 8.85 -19.70 -7.10
N LEU A 289 8.91 -18.40 -6.85
CA LEU A 289 8.90 -17.33 -7.86
C LEU A 289 10.30 -16.76 -8.07
N GLU A 290 10.78 -16.80 -9.30
CA GLU A 290 12.05 -16.19 -9.70
C GLU A 290 11.86 -15.47 -11.04
N ASN A 291 12.31 -14.22 -11.11
CA ASN A 291 12.19 -13.37 -12.31
C ASN A 291 10.78 -13.37 -12.92
N GLY A 292 9.76 -13.30 -12.05
CA GLY A 292 8.36 -13.26 -12.47
C GLY A 292 7.75 -14.59 -12.90
N LYS A 293 8.46 -15.72 -12.78
CA LYS A 293 7.98 -17.04 -13.19
C LYS A 293 7.91 -18.02 -12.02
N VAL A 294 6.98 -18.97 -12.10
CA VAL A 294 6.94 -20.12 -11.20
C VAL A 294 7.96 -21.14 -11.70
N ILE A 295 9.05 -21.31 -10.95
CA ILE A 295 10.11 -22.28 -11.30
C ILE A 295 9.97 -23.63 -10.58
N GLN A 296 9.33 -23.64 -9.42
CA GLN A 296 9.02 -24.86 -8.66
C GLN A 296 7.70 -24.65 -7.88
N GLN A 297 6.92 -25.71 -7.74
CA GLN A 297 5.75 -25.71 -6.85
C GLN A 297 5.48 -27.14 -6.34
N GLY A 298 4.98 -27.25 -5.10
CA GLY A 298 4.67 -28.52 -4.47
C GLY A 298 4.72 -28.45 -2.94
N SER A 299 4.59 -29.61 -2.28
CA SER A 299 4.76 -29.66 -0.83
C SER A 299 6.24 -29.47 -0.43
N PRO A 300 6.52 -29.02 0.81
CA PRO A 300 7.90 -28.88 1.32
C PRO A 300 8.75 -30.14 1.09
N ASP A 301 8.20 -31.33 1.40
CA ASP A 301 8.88 -32.60 1.27
C ASP A 301 9.16 -32.97 -0.20
N GLN A 302 8.25 -32.65 -1.09
CA GLN A 302 8.45 -32.88 -2.54
C GLN A 302 9.60 -32.02 -3.07
N LEU A 303 9.58 -30.71 -2.74
CA LEU A 303 10.60 -29.78 -3.21
C LEU A 303 11.98 -30.04 -2.61
N MET A 304 12.06 -30.48 -1.35
CA MET A 304 13.33 -30.93 -0.75
C MET A 304 13.93 -32.11 -1.47
N ARG A 305 13.12 -33.11 -1.91
CA ARG A 305 13.57 -34.27 -2.68
C ARG A 305 13.95 -33.92 -4.11
N GLN A 306 13.19 -33.01 -4.73
CA GLN A 306 13.42 -32.56 -6.10
C GLN A 306 14.72 -31.75 -6.24
N GLY A 307 15.18 -31.09 -5.16
CA GLY A 307 16.32 -30.18 -5.21
C GLY A 307 15.94 -28.83 -5.81
N GLY A 308 16.92 -28.09 -6.33
CA GLY A 308 16.70 -26.79 -6.96
C GLY A 308 16.69 -25.60 -5.95
N LEU A 309 16.07 -24.48 -6.34
CA LEU A 309 16.15 -23.22 -5.59
C LEU A 309 15.57 -23.34 -4.17
N TYR A 310 14.46 -24.04 -4.00
CA TYR A 310 13.87 -24.24 -2.67
C TYR A 310 14.85 -24.88 -1.68
N ARG A 311 15.47 -26.02 -2.10
CA ARG A 311 16.46 -26.73 -1.27
C ARG A 311 17.68 -25.85 -0.98
N HIS A 312 18.20 -25.16 -1.99
CA HIS A 312 19.34 -24.25 -1.84
C HIS A 312 19.05 -23.12 -0.83
N MET A 313 17.88 -22.47 -0.93
CA MET A 313 17.46 -21.45 0.02
C MET A 313 17.32 -22.00 1.45
N THR A 314 16.81 -23.22 1.58
CA THR A 314 16.67 -23.89 2.90
C THR A 314 18.02 -24.20 3.52
N GLU A 315 18.98 -24.68 2.75
CA GLU A 315 20.35 -24.99 3.19
C GLU A 315 21.09 -23.72 3.63
N LEU A 316 21.06 -22.66 2.81
CA LEU A 316 21.66 -21.35 3.15
C LEU A 316 21.13 -20.78 4.46
N GLN A 317 19.83 -20.90 4.70
CA GLN A 317 19.21 -20.33 5.92
C GLN A 317 19.55 -21.15 7.16
N LYS A 318 19.75 -22.48 7.03
CA LYS A 318 20.28 -23.33 8.09
C LYS A 318 21.71 -22.95 8.44
N GLU A 319 22.57 -22.81 7.47
CA GLU A 319 23.96 -22.36 7.65
C GLU A 319 24.04 -21.00 8.34
N SER A 320 23.19 -20.06 7.91
CA SER A 320 23.10 -18.73 8.54
C SER A 320 22.61 -18.76 9.99
N SER A 321 21.74 -19.71 10.36
CA SER A 321 21.25 -19.86 11.75
C SER A 321 22.30 -20.53 12.66
N ASP A 322 23.18 -21.33 12.12
CA ASP A 322 24.24 -22.03 12.83
C ASP A 322 25.55 -21.20 12.94
N TRP A 323 25.60 -20.08 12.23
CA TRP A 323 26.77 -19.19 12.25
C TRP A 323 27.02 -18.60 13.63
N LYS A 324 28.18 -18.94 14.22
CA LYS A 324 28.68 -18.38 15.47
C LYS A 324 29.85 -17.45 15.20
N LEU A 325 29.87 -16.31 15.89
CA LEU A 325 31.04 -15.45 15.93
C LEU A 325 32.23 -16.23 16.52
N GLU A 326 33.17 -16.66 15.67
CA GLU A 326 34.46 -17.16 16.13
C GLU A 326 35.26 -15.94 16.63
N ARG A 327 35.51 -15.92 17.96
CA ARG A 327 36.49 -15.01 18.55
C ARG A 327 37.87 -15.63 18.28
N SER A 328 38.60 -15.09 17.30
CA SER A 328 40.06 -15.27 17.16
C SER A 328 40.80 -14.55 18.30
#